data_d7634d09872b22e5f23c8438476ccd84
#
_entry.id   d7634d09872b22e5f23c8438476ccd84
#
_cell.length_a   1.000
_cell.length_b   1.000
_cell.length_c   1.000
_cell.angle_alpha   90.00
_cell.angle_beta   90.00
_cell.angle_gamma   90.00
#
_symmetry.space_group_name_H-M   'P 1'
#
loop_
_entity.id
_entity.type
_entity.pdbx_description
1 polymer ?
#
loop_
_entity_poly.entity_id
_entity_poly.type
_entity_poly.pdbx_seq_one_letter_code
_entity_poly.pdbx_strand_id
1 'polypeptide(L)'
;EVEVVGYSGYYNTTYQIKDFVFRELSSGNDIPEPISLNAAQANSSNYEGTLIAFTGNITQVTPISTTGNNYTIDDVTAVMIWNSTGIDVSNLIVGFRGEFVGVGSQYNESFQLLVGYDSDISTVVGVDEDDIVLNEFSLLPAYPNPFNPVTNISFVVDKSSEISLKIFDVNGKLVQVVNPKTYQIGVHNIQWNASSLSSGMYFINMFNGADRYTQKVMLLK
;
A
#
# COMPACT_ATOMS: atom_id res chain seq x y z
N GLU A 1 -19.27 14.45 -21.10
CA GLU A 1 -19.46 13.38 -22.08
C GLU A 1 -18.67 13.71 -23.34
N VAL A 2 -18.04 12.71 -23.91
CA VAL A 2 -17.23 12.86 -25.14
C VAL A 2 -17.59 11.76 -26.13
N GLU A 3 -17.51 12.10 -27.41
CA GLU A 3 -17.50 11.13 -28.50
C GLU A 3 -16.05 10.92 -28.94
N VAL A 4 -15.63 9.65 -29.00
CA VAL A 4 -14.28 9.29 -29.43
C VAL A 4 -14.40 8.42 -30.69
N VAL A 5 -13.71 8.80 -31.75
CA VAL A 5 -13.63 8.05 -33.00
C VAL A 5 -12.17 7.76 -33.32
N GLY A 6 -11.84 6.48 -33.48
CA GLY A 6 -10.48 6.03 -33.74
C GLY A 6 -10.45 4.59 -34.21
N TYR A 7 -9.27 4.03 -34.34
CA TYR A 7 -9.08 2.63 -34.77
C TYR A 7 -8.85 1.76 -33.53
N SER A 8 -9.57 0.65 -33.43
CA SER A 8 -9.27 -0.37 -32.41
C SER A 8 -7.93 -1.03 -32.72
N GLY A 9 -7.16 -1.31 -31.68
CA GLY A 9 -5.89 -2.00 -31.80
C GLY A 9 -5.47 -2.61 -30.49
N TYR A 10 -4.40 -3.39 -30.56
CA TYR A 10 -3.76 -3.98 -29.40
C TYR A 10 -2.41 -3.29 -29.11
N TYR A 11 -2.12 -3.11 -27.83
CA TYR A 11 -0.79 -2.88 -27.35
C TYR A 11 -0.52 -3.86 -26.21
N ASN A 12 0.43 -4.75 -26.42
CA ASN A 12 0.57 -5.96 -25.61
C ASN A 12 -0.76 -6.73 -25.57
N THR A 13 -1.36 -6.95 -24.43
CA THR A 13 -2.64 -7.66 -24.28
C THR A 13 -3.83 -6.73 -24.10
N THR A 14 -3.61 -5.41 -24.13
CA THR A 14 -4.65 -4.39 -23.87
C THR A 14 -5.26 -3.85 -25.14
N TYR A 15 -6.60 -3.84 -25.21
CA TYR A 15 -7.34 -3.14 -26.26
C TYR A 15 -7.19 -1.62 -26.12
N GLN A 16 -6.95 -0.95 -27.22
CA GLN A 16 -6.78 0.50 -27.27
C GLN A 16 -7.51 1.10 -28.45
N ILE A 17 -7.95 2.35 -28.29
CA ILE A 17 -8.32 3.18 -29.43
C ILE A 17 -7.09 3.99 -29.81
N LYS A 18 -6.62 3.84 -31.05
CA LYS A 18 -5.46 4.51 -31.61
C LYS A 18 -5.87 5.57 -32.63
N ASP A 19 -4.99 6.55 -32.85
CA ASP A 19 -5.19 7.61 -33.83
C ASP A 19 -6.59 8.24 -33.72
N PHE A 20 -6.99 8.56 -32.49
CA PHE A 20 -8.33 9.00 -32.20
C PHE A 20 -8.48 10.52 -32.28
N VAL A 21 -9.68 10.94 -32.61
CA VAL A 21 -10.18 12.29 -32.40
C VAL A 21 -11.32 12.24 -31.38
N PHE A 22 -11.46 13.26 -30.57
CA PHE A 22 -12.60 13.34 -29.67
C PHE A 22 -13.36 14.66 -29.85
N ARG A 23 -14.64 14.64 -29.53
CA ARG A 23 -15.51 15.81 -29.50
C ARG A 23 -16.23 15.82 -28.15
N GLU A 24 -16.18 16.95 -27.48
CA GLU A 24 -17.00 17.17 -26.29
C GLU A 24 -18.47 17.29 -26.70
N LEU A 25 -19.32 16.49 -26.05
CA LEU A 25 -20.77 16.52 -26.25
C LEU A 25 -21.45 17.34 -25.16
N SER A 26 -20.97 17.18 -23.91
CA SER A 26 -21.42 17.96 -22.75
C SER A 26 -20.35 18.00 -21.67
N SER A 27 -20.40 19.05 -20.83
CA SER A 27 -19.51 19.23 -19.68
C SER A 27 -20.31 19.34 -18.38
N GLY A 28 -19.62 19.20 -17.24
CA GLY A 28 -20.24 19.26 -15.93
C GLY A 28 -21.14 18.06 -15.58
N ASN A 29 -20.96 16.96 -16.28
CA ASN A 29 -21.65 15.71 -15.94
C ASN A 29 -21.03 15.07 -14.70
N ASP A 30 -21.86 14.38 -13.93
CA ASP A 30 -21.37 13.58 -12.80
C ASP A 30 -20.43 12.46 -13.29
N ILE A 31 -19.33 12.27 -12.60
CA ILE A 31 -18.43 11.14 -12.84
C ILE A 31 -19.12 9.90 -12.27
N PRO A 32 -19.13 8.77 -12.99
CA PRO A 32 -19.68 7.52 -12.45
C PRO A 32 -18.96 7.14 -11.14
N GLU A 33 -19.74 6.68 -10.17
CA GLU A 33 -19.17 6.14 -8.94
C GLU A 33 -18.29 4.92 -9.23
N PRO A 34 -17.11 4.80 -8.63
CA PRO A 34 -16.26 3.63 -8.80
C PRO A 34 -16.91 2.38 -8.21
N ILE A 35 -16.67 1.23 -8.83
CA ILE A 35 -17.05 -0.05 -8.25
C ILE A 35 -16.12 -0.35 -7.08
N SER A 36 -16.68 -0.43 -5.87
CA SER A 36 -15.91 -0.76 -4.66
C SER A 36 -15.60 -2.25 -4.61
N LEU A 37 -14.32 -2.59 -4.46
CA LEU A 37 -13.78 -3.95 -4.42
C LEU A 37 -12.79 -4.09 -3.26
N ASN A 38 -12.39 -5.30 -2.92
CA ASN A 38 -11.14 -5.51 -2.19
C ASN A 38 -9.98 -5.73 -3.18
N ALA A 39 -8.73 -5.64 -2.72
CA ALA A 39 -7.55 -5.77 -3.57
C ALA A 39 -7.56 -7.09 -4.39
N ALA A 40 -7.94 -8.22 -3.78
CA ALA A 40 -7.99 -9.51 -4.47
C ALA A 40 -9.07 -9.57 -5.57
N GLN A 41 -10.23 -8.95 -5.34
CA GLN A 41 -11.30 -8.86 -6.35
C GLN A 41 -10.88 -7.94 -7.51
N ALA A 42 -10.18 -6.84 -7.18
CA ALA A 42 -9.69 -5.89 -8.17
C ALA A 42 -8.66 -6.51 -9.14
N ASN A 43 -7.93 -7.54 -8.72
CA ASN A 43 -6.95 -8.24 -9.55
C ASN A 43 -7.65 -9.17 -10.58
N SER A 44 -8.41 -8.59 -11.49
CA SER A 44 -9.18 -9.33 -12.49
C SER A 44 -9.35 -8.54 -13.78
N SER A 45 -9.14 -9.22 -14.91
CA SER A 45 -9.40 -8.67 -16.26
C SER A 45 -10.87 -8.29 -16.50
N ASN A 46 -11.80 -8.75 -15.64
CA ASN A 46 -13.22 -8.38 -15.75
C ASN A 46 -13.45 -6.87 -15.54
N TYR A 47 -12.49 -6.18 -14.94
CA TYR A 47 -12.56 -4.73 -14.67
C TYR A 47 -11.71 -3.90 -15.62
N GLU A 48 -11.21 -4.48 -16.73
CA GLU A 48 -10.50 -3.70 -17.75
C GLU A 48 -11.38 -2.58 -18.30
N GLY A 49 -10.88 -1.35 -18.33
CA GLY A 49 -11.60 -0.16 -18.75
C GLY A 49 -12.67 0.34 -17.77
N THR A 50 -12.76 -0.24 -16.58
CA THR A 50 -13.76 0.12 -15.56
C THR A 50 -13.14 0.99 -14.48
N LEU A 51 -13.87 2.01 -14.02
CA LEU A 51 -13.51 2.79 -12.85
C LEU A 51 -13.80 1.97 -11.59
N ILE A 52 -12.76 1.67 -10.83
CA ILE A 52 -12.84 0.86 -9.61
C ILE A 52 -12.13 1.55 -8.46
N ALA A 53 -12.52 1.21 -7.25
CA ALA A 53 -11.89 1.64 -6.02
C ALA A 53 -11.62 0.43 -5.12
N PHE A 54 -10.48 0.40 -4.46
CA PHE A 54 -10.20 -0.57 -3.40
C PHE A 54 -9.22 -0.01 -2.37
N THR A 55 -9.35 -0.51 -1.15
CA THR A 55 -8.47 -0.16 -0.04
C THR A 55 -7.47 -1.27 0.19
N GLY A 56 -6.22 -0.91 0.50
CA GLY A 56 -5.20 -1.89 0.87
C GLY A 56 -3.89 -1.24 1.32
N ASN A 57 -2.93 -2.07 1.67
CA ASN A 57 -1.61 -1.65 2.12
C ASN A 57 -0.59 -1.81 0.99
N ILE A 58 0.28 -0.83 0.79
CA ILE A 58 1.43 -0.98 -0.09
C ILE A 58 2.40 -1.98 0.54
N THR A 59 2.60 -3.11 -0.12
CA THR A 59 3.53 -4.17 0.33
C THR A 59 4.85 -4.13 -0.43
N GLN A 60 4.85 -3.58 -1.63
CA GLN A 60 6.05 -3.40 -2.44
C GLN A 60 5.96 -2.15 -3.31
N VAL A 61 7.09 -1.49 -3.51
CA VAL A 61 7.27 -0.40 -4.48
C VAL A 61 8.35 -0.80 -5.48
N THR A 62 8.00 -0.82 -6.76
CA THR A 62 8.91 -1.17 -7.85
C THR A 62 9.02 0.01 -8.81
N PRO A 63 10.16 0.72 -8.84
CA PRO A 63 10.38 1.77 -9.82
C PRO A 63 10.41 1.23 -11.25
N ILE A 64 9.72 1.90 -12.17
CA ILE A 64 9.73 1.58 -13.60
C ILE A 64 10.60 2.59 -14.32
N SER A 65 11.90 2.38 -14.29
CA SER A 65 12.88 3.28 -14.90
C SER A 65 12.63 4.73 -14.46
N THR A 66 12.60 5.68 -15.43
CA THR A 66 12.29 7.10 -15.19
C THR A 66 10.83 7.45 -15.43
N THR A 67 9.96 6.49 -15.69
CA THR A 67 8.61 6.74 -16.20
C THR A 67 7.51 6.66 -15.14
N GLY A 68 7.74 5.96 -14.03
CA GLY A 68 6.74 5.80 -12.98
C GLY A 68 7.11 4.76 -11.94
N ASN A 69 6.15 4.43 -11.09
CA ASN A 69 6.26 3.39 -10.08
C ASN A 69 5.09 2.42 -10.17
N ASN A 70 5.38 1.17 -9.88
CA ASN A 70 4.37 0.13 -9.64
C ASN A 70 4.34 -0.16 -8.14
N TYR A 71 3.15 -0.09 -7.56
CA TYR A 71 2.89 -0.38 -6.16
C TYR A 71 2.12 -1.69 -6.07
N THR A 72 2.61 -2.63 -5.30
CA THR A 72 1.85 -3.86 -5.02
C THR A 72 1.02 -3.64 -3.77
N ILE A 73 -0.27 -3.90 -3.86
CA ILE A 73 -1.23 -3.74 -2.77
C ILE A 73 -1.63 -5.12 -2.25
N ASP A 74 -1.47 -5.33 -0.94
CA ASP A 74 -1.78 -6.58 -0.21
C ASP A 74 -1.19 -7.84 -0.89
N ASP A 75 0.00 -7.70 -1.52
CA ASP A 75 0.70 -8.73 -2.32
C ASP A 75 -0.06 -9.28 -3.53
N VAL A 76 -1.15 -8.63 -3.94
CA VAL A 76 -2.05 -9.17 -4.96
C VAL A 76 -2.18 -8.25 -6.16
N THR A 77 -2.48 -6.97 -5.95
CA THR A 77 -2.89 -6.07 -7.02
C THR A 77 -1.86 -4.98 -7.27
N ALA A 78 -1.56 -4.76 -8.54
CA ALA A 78 -0.65 -3.71 -8.97
C ALA A 78 -1.39 -2.38 -9.14
N VAL A 79 -0.82 -1.31 -8.59
CA VAL A 79 -1.24 0.08 -8.85
C VAL A 79 -0.11 0.79 -9.58
N MET A 80 -0.40 1.30 -10.78
CA MET A 80 0.54 1.99 -11.63
C MET A 80 0.33 3.50 -11.55
N ILE A 81 1.38 4.23 -11.23
CA ILE A 81 1.40 5.69 -11.23
C ILE A 81 2.53 6.16 -12.13
N TRP A 82 2.18 6.85 -13.22
CA TRP A 82 3.14 7.42 -14.16
C TRP A 82 3.63 8.79 -13.68
N ASN A 83 4.92 9.08 -13.85
CA ASN A 83 5.47 10.41 -13.50
C ASN A 83 4.80 11.56 -14.28
N SER A 84 4.25 11.26 -15.46
CA SER A 84 3.51 12.24 -16.28
C SER A 84 2.19 12.70 -15.66
N THR A 85 1.65 12.01 -14.65
CA THR A 85 0.44 12.43 -13.93
C THR A 85 0.70 13.61 -13.00
N GLY A 86 1.94 13.78 -12.54
CA GLY A 86 2.32 14.80 -11.57
C GLY A 86 1.89 14.51 -10.13
N ILE A 87 1.39 13.29 -9.87
CA ILE A 87 0.98 12.85 -8.52
C ILE A 87 2.19 12.87 -7.57
N ASP A 88 2.00 13.44 -6.38
CA ASP A 88 3.01 13.38 -5.32
C ASP A 88 3.03 11.99 -4.68
N VAL A 89 4.05 11.22 -5.04
CA VAL A 89 4.26 9.85 -4.55
C VAL A 89 5.17 9.76 -3.32
N SER A 90 5.59 10.88 -2.75
CA SER A 90 6.58 10.93 -1.67
C SER A 90 6.16 10.15 -0.42
N ASN A 91 4.86 10.05 -0.16
CA ASN A 91 4.28 9.35 0.98
C ASN A 91 3.82 7.92 0.63
N LEU A 92 3.89 7.51 -0.64
CA LEU A 92 3.47 6.19 -1.09
C LEU A 92 4.61 5.18 -0.92
N ILE A 93 4.83 4.78 0.31
CA ILE A 93 5.89 3.85 0.71
C ILE A 93 5.30 2.54 1.21
N VAL A 94 6.13 1.50 1.33
CA VAL A 94 5.70 0.23 1.95
C VAL A 94 5.14 0.48 3.35
N GLY A 95 3.94 -0.04 3.60
CA GLY A 95 3.16 0.19 4.82
C GLY A 95 2.13 1.32 4.72
N PHE A 96 2.14 2.14 3.66
CA PHE A 96 1.05 3.08 3.43
C PHE A 96 -0.25 2.31 3.20
N ARG A 97 -1.31 2.67 3.94
CA ARG A 97 -2.67 2.18 3.74
C ARG A 97 -3.52 3.28 3.13
N GLY A 98 -4.13 2.99 2.00
CA GLY A 98 -4.96 3.96 1.30
C GLY A 98 -6.08 3.32 0.50
N GLU A 99 -7.02 4.14 0.10
CA GLU A 99 -7.94 3.84 -0.98
C GLU A 99 -7.31 4.31 -2.29
N PHE A 100 -7.39 3.46 -3.28
CA PHE A 100 -6.89 3.71 -4.63
C PHE A 100 -8.06 3.65 -5.60
N VAL A 101 -8.32 4.76 -6.28
CA VAL A 101 -9.33 4.88 -7.32
C VAL A 101 -8.62 4.97 -8.67
N GLY A 102 -9.15 4.30 -9.69
CA GLY A 102 -8.53 4.37 -11.01
C GLY A 102 -9.22 3.50 -12.04
N VAL A 103 -8.64 3.45 -13.21
CA VAL A 103 -9.15 2.63 -14.30
C VAL A 103 -8.39 1.30 -14.35
N GLY A 104 -9.15 0.21 -14.32
CA GLY A 104 -8.60 -1.13 -14.51
C GLY A 104 -7.94 -1.27 -15.86
N SER A 105 -6.76 -1.87 -15.90
CA SER A 105 -5.99 -2.10 -17.13
C SER A 105 -5.28 -3.44 -17.07
N GLN A 106 -4.85 -3.92 -18.21
CA GLN A 106 -4.05 -5.13 -18.33
C GLN A 106 -2.74 -4.83 -19.05
N TYR A 107 -1.65 -5.39 -18.54
CA TYR A 107 -0.35 -5.32 -19.18
C TYR A 107 0.33 -6.68 -19.12
N ASN A 108 0.64 -7.29 -20.28
CA ASN A 108 1.23 -8.64 -20.37
C ASN A 108 0.53 -9.67 -19.47
N GLU A 109 -0.79 -9.80 -19.59
CA GLU A 109 -1.64 -10.72 -18.82
C GLU A 109 -1.72 -10.44 -17.31
N SER A 110 -1.08 -9.38 -16.83
CA SER A 110 -1.18 -8.93 -15.45
C SER A 110 -2.14 -7.76 -15.34
N PHE A 111 -3.06 -7.83 -14.38
CA PHE A 111 -3.95 -6.72 -14.07
C PHE A 111 -3.18 -5.60 -13.34
N GLN A 112 -3.56 -4.38 -13.61
CA GLN A 112 -3.07 -3.19 -12.90
C GLN A 112 -4.17 -2.11 -12.83
N LEU A 113 -4.15 -1.33 -11.76
CA LEU A 113 -4.95 -0.11 -11.64
C LEU A 113 -4.13 1.07 -12.13
N LEU A 114 -4.67 1.86 -13.04
CA LEU A 114 -4.07 3.12 -13.50
C LEU A 114 -4.69 4.28 -12.71
N VAL A 115 -3.88 4.94 -11.90
CA VAL A 115 -4.27 6.12 -11.12
C VAL A 115 -3.86 7.38 -11.88
N GLY A 116 -4.77 8.33 -11.98
CA GLY A 116 -4.62 9.53 -12.82
C GLY A 116 -4.43 10.85 -12.09
N TYR A 117 -4.96 10.97 -10.87
CA TYR A 117 -5.01 12.22 -10.11
C TYR A 117 -4.62 12.03 -8.65
N ASP A 118 -4.14 13.09 -7.99
CA ASP A 118 -3.85 13.06 -6.54
C ASP A 118 -5.10 12.72 -5.71
N SER A 119 -6.28 13.19 -6.14
CA SER A 119 -7.56 12.90 -5.50
C SER A 119 -7.98 11.43 -5.56
N ASP A 120 -7.37 10.64 -6.42
CA ASP A 120 -7.66 9.22 -6.60
C ASP A 120 -6.94 8.35 -5.57
N ILE A 121 -6.11 8.97 -4.74
CA ILE A 121 -5.41 8.32 -3.65
C ILE A 121 -5.78 9.04 -2.37
N SER A 122 -6.47 8.35 -1.49
CA SER A 122 -6.78 8.87 -0.17
C SER A 122 -6.17 7.99 0.91
N THR A 123 -5.67 8.62 1.97
CA THR A 123 -5.28 7.88 3.16
C THR A 123 -6.54 7.34 3.81
N VAL A 124 -6.68 6.03 3.91
CA VAL A 124 -7.77 5.44 4.66
C VAL A 124 -7.44 5.51 6.13
N VAL A 125 -8.05 6.49 6.80
CA VAL A 125 -8.19 6.50 8.25
C VAL A 125 -9.38 5.60 8.55
N GLY A 126 -9.16 4.30 8.63
CA GLY A 126 -10.21 3.30 8.70
C GLY A 126 -10.94 3.28 10.01
N VAL A 127 -12.25 3.02 9.96
CA VAL A 127 -13.08 2.61 11.09
C VAL A 127 -13.23 1.08 11.03
N ASP A 128 -12.14 0.36 11.20
CA ASP A 128 -12.12 -1.03 11.62
C ASP A 128 -11.07 -1.14 12.73
N GLU A 129 -11.32 -1.93 13.75
CA GLU A 129 -10.71 -1.98 15.10
C GLU A 129 -9.17 -1.87 15.26
N ASP A 130 -8.45 -1.40 14.23
CA ASP A 130 -7.02 -1.13 14.22
C ASP A 130 -6.67 0.19 13.46
N ASP A 131 -7.39 1.28 13.75
CA ASP A 131 -7.18 2.59 13.12
C ASP A 131 -5.78 3.17 13.38
N ILE A 132 -4.99 3.32 12.31
CA ILE A 132 -3.77 4.11 12.35
C ILE A 132 -4.11 5.56 12.05
N VAL A 133 -4.35 6.33 13.08
CA VAL A 133 -4.40 7.79 12.98
C VAL A 133 -2.96 8.27 12.75
N LEU A 134 -2.62 8.74 11.54
CA LEU A 134 -1.28 9.30 11.23
C LEU A 134 -0.91 10.50 12.10
N ASN A 135 -1.84 10.99 12.93
CA ASN A 135 -1.62 12.04 13.92
C ASN A 135 -1.23 11.52 15.31
N GLU A 136 -1.08 10.21 15.46
CA GLU A 136 -0.67 9.60 16.72
C GLU A 136 0.47 8.60 16.49
N PHE A 137 1.36 8.54 17.47
CA PHE A 137 2.39 7.54 17.53
C PHE A 137 1.76 6.14 17.59
N SER A 138 2.06 5.25 16.64
CA SER A 138 1.43 3.92 16.58
C SER A 138 2.35 2.85 16.02
N LEU A 139 2.16 1.60 16.47
CA LEU A 139 2.82 0.41 15.94
C LEU A 139 1.87 -0.28 14.96
N LEU A 140 2.27 -0.33 13.69
CA LEU A 140 1.51 -0.92 12.61
C LEU A 140 1.58 -2.46 12.63
N PRO A 141 0.62 -3.18 12.05
CA PRO A 141 0.72 -4.62 11.87
C PRO A 141 2.03 -5.03 11.19
N ALA A 142 2.80 -5.92 11.83
CA ALA A 142 4.01 -6.46 11.23
C ALA A 142 3.65 -7.36 10.04
N TYR A 143 4.39 -7.24 8.96
CA TYR A 143 4.10 -8.00 7.74
C TYR A 143 5.40 -8.57 7.12
N PRO A 144 5.33 -9.83 6.67
CA PRO A 144 4.26 -10.81 6.82
C PRO A 144 4.04 -11.24 8.28
N ASN A 145 2.81 -11.66 8.63
CA ASN A 145 2.47 -12.29 9.90
C ASN A 145 1.33 -13.30 9.69
N PRO A 146 1.54 -14.64 9.75
CA PRO A 146 2.80 -15.31 10.17
C PRO A 146 3.97 -15.06 9.22
N PHE A 147 5.21 -15.18 9.72
CA PHE A 147 6.42 -14.90 8.94
C PHE A 147 7.47 -16.02 8.99
N ASN A 148 8.39 -16.05 7.99
CA ASN A 148 9.47 -17.04 7.88
C ASN A 148 10.69 -16.49 7.12
N PRO A 149 11.85 -16.35 7.71
CA PRO A 149 12.10 -16.02 9.12
C PRO A 149 12.14 -14.52 9.33
N VAL A 150 11.72 -13.71 8.34
CA VAL A 150 11.84 -12.24 8.31
C VAL A 150 10.46 -11.61 8.28
N THR A 151 10.27 -10.55 9.07
CA THR A 151 9.10 -9.67 9.01
C THR A 151 9.52 -8.20 9.10
N ASN A 152 8.70 -7.31 8.59
CA ASN A 152 8.88 -5.87 8.74
C ASN A 152 8.00 -5.38 9.88
N ILE A 153 8.59 -4.60 10.78
CA ILE A 153 7.93 -3.92 11.89
C ILE A 153 7.82 -2.46 11.47
N SER A 154 6.59 -2.03 11.20
CA SER A 154 6.29 -0.67 10.73
C SER A 154 5.67 0.14 11.86
N PHE A 155 5.97 1.43 11.94
CA PHE A 155 5.41 2.32 12.96
C PHE A 155 5.34 3.77 12.46
N VAL A 156 4.38 4.51 13.02
CA VAL A 156 4.17 5.92 12.74
C VAL A 156 4.77 6.75 13.86
N VAL A 157 5.46 7.81 13.51
CA VAL A 157 5.99 8.82 14.43
C VAL A 157 5.29 10.15 14.14
N ASP A 158 4.49 10.63 15.08
CA ASP A 158 3.71 11.89 14.99
C ASP A 158 4.55 13.14 15.28
N LYS A 159 5.60 12.98 16.08
CA LYS A 159 6.59 14.01 16.42
C LYS A 159 7.96 13.36 16.61
N SER A 160 9.03 14.06 16.26
CA SER A 160 10.39 13.55 16.43
C SER A 160 10.59 12.99 17.83
N SER A 161 10.83 11.68 17.94
CA SER A 161 10.87 10.95 19.21
C SER A 161 11.94 9.86 19.21
N GLU A 162 12.46 9.56 20.39
CA GLU A 162 13.36 8.42 20.58
C GLU A 162 12.53 7.14 20.74
N ILE A 163 12.71 6.22 19.81
CA ILE A 163 11.97 4.96 19.73
C ILE A 163 12.89 3.79 20.03
N SER A 164 12.43 2.87 20.87
CA SER A 164 13.07 1.59 21.11
C SER A 164 12.09 0.43 20.95
N LEU A 165 12.58 -0.73 20.48
CA LEU A 165 11.79 -1.94 20.41
C LEU A 165 12.44 -3.06 21.22
N LYS A 166 11.60 -3.83 21.91
CA LYS A 166 11.98 -5.04 22.62
C LYS A 166 11.07 -6.18 22.21
N ILE A 167 11.64 -7.32 21.89
CA ILE A 167 10.87 -8.49 21.45
C ILE A 167 11.02 -9.59 22.48
N PHE A 168 9.89 -10.20 22.86
CA PHE A 168 9.80 -11.21 23.89
C PHE A 168 9.17 -12.50 23.35
N ASP A 169 9.55 -13.63 23.91
CA ASP A 169 8.84 -14.88 23.70
C ASP A 169 7.58 -15.00 24.59
N VAL A 170 6.86 -16.10 24.48
CA VAL A 170 5.62 -16.38 25.25
C VAL A 170 5.86 -16.49 26.75
N ASN A 171 7.10 -16.75 27.19
CA ASN A 171 7.47 -16.82 28.61
C ASN A 171 7.89 -15.46 29.16
N GLY A 172 7.84 -14.40 28.35
CA GLY A 172 8.30 -13.07 28.73
C GLY A 172 9.81 -12.90 28.69
N LYS A 173 10.57 -13.86 28.13
CA LYS A 173 12.00 -13.76 27.95
C LYS A 173 12.31 -12.80 26.80
N LEU A 174 13.18 -11.83 27.05
CA LEU A 174 13.68 -10.92 26.03
C LEU A 174 14.55 -11.67 25.01
N VAL A 175 14.19 -11.61 23.72
CA VAL A 175 14.90 -12.32 22.63
C VAL A 175 15.60 -11.37 21.68
N GLN A 176 15.14 -10.12 21.57
CA GLN A 176 15.76 -9.11 20.72
C GLN A 176 15.56 -7.71 21.30
N VAL A 177 16.54 -6.84 21.10
CA VAL A 177 16.47 -5.40 21.39
C VAL A 177 16.90 -4.63 20.15
N VAL A 178 16.10 -3.65 19.75
CA VAL A 178 16.52 -2.58 18.85
C VAL A 178 16.81 -1.37 19.73
N ASN A 179 18.06 -0.93 19.72
CA ASN A 179 18.52 0.17 20.57
C ASN A 179 17.75 1.46 20.27
N PRO A 180 17.55 2.31 21.28
CA PRO A 180 16.91 3.61 21.09
C PRO A 180 17.58 4.42 19.99
N LYS A 181 16.73 4.98 19.11
CA LYS A 181 17.14 5.88 18.03
C LYS A 181 16.07 6.95 17.84
N THR A 182 16.48 8.19 17.56
CA THR A 182 15.56 9.26 17.21
C THR A 182 15.08 9.10 15.77
N TYR A 183 13.77 9.07 15.62
CA TYR A 183 13.06 9.04 14.33
C TYR A 183 12.34 10.36 14.12
N GLN A 184 12.34 10.85 12.89
CA GLN A 184 11.59 12.04 12.47
C GLN A 184 10.12 11.68 12.28
N ILE A 185 9.27 12.71 12.11
CA ILE A 185 7.86 12.51 11.74
C ILE A 185 7.76 11.64 10.47
N GLY A 186 6.84 10.70 10.46
CA GLY A 186 6.58 9.83 9.32
C GLY A 186 6.48 8.35 9.67
N VAL A 187 6.34 7.52 8.65
CA VAL A 187 6.30 6.07 8.76
C VAL A 187 7.72 5.51 8.66
N HIS A 188 8.05 4.59 9.57
CA HIS A 188 9.36 3.96 9.64
C HIS A 188 9.22 2.44 9.64
N ASN A 189 10.23 1.77 9.06
CA ASN A 189 10.27 0.31 8.96
C ASN A 189 11.56 -0.23 9.57
N ILE A 190 11.44 -1.33 10.33
CA ILE A 190 12.57 -2.08 10.87
C ILE A 190 12.38 -3.54 10.47
N GLN A 191 13.31 -4.09 9.72
CA GLN A 191 13.31 -5.49 9.38
C GLN A 191 13.82 -6.32 10.58
N TRP A 192 13.00 -7.31 10.99
CA TRP A 192 13.37 -8.26 12.03
C TRP A 192 13.61 -9.65 11.42
N ASN A 193 14.82 -10.15 11.61
CA ASN A 193 15.22 -11.49 11.22
C ASN A 193 15.29 -12.40 12.46
N ALA A 194 14.37 -13.37 12.53
CA ALA A 194 14.22 -14.33 13.61
C ALA A 194 14.81 -15.73 13.26
N SER A 195 15.77 -15.79 12.33
CA SER A 195 16.35 -17.07 11.86
C SER A 195 16.97 -17.94 12.97
N SER A 196 17.44 -17.33 14.06
CA SER A 196 18.00 -18.01 15.22
C SER A 196 16.97 -18.48 16.25
N LEU A 197 15.70 -18.08 16.10
CA LEU A 197 14.63 -18.37 17.04
C LEU A 197 13.79 -19.56 16.59
N SER A 198 13.09 -20.21 17.52
CA SER A 198 12.18 -21.34 17.23
C SER A 198 10.83 -20.82 16.73
N SER A 199 10.12 -21.63 15.93
CA SER A 199 8.72 -21.35 15.58
C SER A 199 7.88 -21.12 16.84
N GLY A 200 7.01 -20.12 16.81
CA GLY A 200 6.19 -19.76 17.97
C GLY A 200 5.69 -18.31 17.93
N MET A 201 4.97 -17.94 18.98
CA MET A 201 4.48 -16.57 19.17
C MET A 201 5.53 -15.70 19.84
N TYR A 202 5.61 -14.45 19.38
CA TYR A 202 6.47 -13.40 19.92
C TYR A 202 5.66 -12.13 20.12
N PHE A 203 6.13 -11.29 21.06
CA PHE A 203 5.51 -9.99 21.36
C PHE A 203 6.53 -8.88 21.10
N ILE A 204 6.19 -7.98 20.18
CA ILE A 204 6.94 -6.79 19.86
C ILE A 204 6.41 -5.68 20.77
N ASN A 205 7.26 -5.11 21.60
CA ASN A 205 6.95 -3.94 22.41
C ASN A 205 7.75 -2.75 21.89
N MET A 206 7.06 -1.71 21.48
CA MET A 206 7.63 -0.43 21.07
C MET A 206 7.37 0.63 22.15
N PHE A 207 8.37 1.48 22.36
CA PHE A 207 8.34 2.54 23.37
C PHE A 207 8.77 3.86 22.72
N ASN A 208 8.09 4.95 23.06
CA ASN A 208 8.47 6.33 22.75
C ASN A 208 8.73 7.17 24.02
N GLY A 209 9.30 6.57 25.05
CA GLY A 209 9.50 7.16 26.36
C GLY A 209 8.32 6.92 27.30
N ALA A 210 7.17 7.54 27.07
CA ALA A 210 5.99 7.45 27.93
C ALA A 210 5.01 6.35 27.49
N ASP A 211 4.85 6.15 26.18
CA ASP A 211 3.87 5.26 25.62
C ASP A 211 4.47 3.91 25.25
N ARG A 212 3.65 2.87 25.37
CA ARG A 212 4.02 1.49 25.02
C ARG A 212 2.96 0.89 24.12
N TYR A 213 3.42 0.37 22.99
CA TYR A 213 2.60 -0.40 22.04
C TYR A 213 3.07 -1.83 21.98
N THR A 214 2.14 -2.78 21.91
CA THR A 214 2.45 -4.20 21.90
C THR A 214 1.74 -4.88 20.73
N GLN A 215 2.48 -5.66 19.98
CA GLN A 215 1.95 -6.46 18.87
C GLN A 215 2.38 -7.91 18.99
N LYS A 216 1.45 -8.83 18.67
CA LYS A 216 1.69 -10.26 18.59
C LYS A 216 2.05 -10.66 17.17
N VAL A 217 3.10 -11.45 17.00
CA VAL A 217 3.54 -12.00 15.71
C VAL A 217 3.84 -13.50 15.84
N MET A 218 3.70 -14.24 14.72
CA MET A 218 3.91 -15.69 14.68
C MET A 218 5.02 -16.05 13.69
N LEU A 219 6.08 -16.65 14.21
CA LEU A 219 7.16 -17.23 13.41
C LEU A 219 6.81 -18.66 13.05
N LEU A 220 6.84 -18.98 11.75
CA LEU A 220 6.70 -20.32 11.21
C LEU A 220 7.99 -20.67 10.45
N LYS A 221 8.61 -21.81 10.78
CA LYS A 221 9.75 -22.37 10.04
C LYS A 221 9.38 -23.71 9.47
#